data_68970ded442756c2d1b09cdf783d1296
#
_entry.id   68970ded442756c2d1b09cdf783d1296
#
_cell.length_a   1.000
_cell.length_b   1.000
_cell.length_c   1.000
_cell.angle_alpha   90.00
_cell.angle_beta   90.00
_cell.angle_gamma   90.00
#
_symmetry.space_group_name_H-M   'P 1'
#
loop_
_entity.id
_entity.type
_entity.pdbx_description
1 polymer ?
#
loop_
_entity_poly.entity_id
_entity_poly.type
_entity_poly.pdbx_seq_one_letter_code
_entity_poly.pdbx_strand_id
1 'polypeptide(L)'
;MHTFEPQIIEGTPGLKLEEAVHIMLPGRGRSADGEGLSRQTIDRVSYGAELYHSGNFAQKSGVVVCSGYKTPAETLGMNHLIEDDQGESFWFVGVPEAHSARDLLVRSAVPEDVIRREMKSIDTVTNFTRTEYEDHFGEDDHRPVAIVAQESHLERMISEIAPRTLRRDYLGVVVPETGEKNVDGRAALVVSKLILAGIKPDSPDIIEVTDRRARRVWAGVNLATKLKKGPAYNTEAA
;
A
#
# COMPACT_ATOMS: atom_id res chain seq x y z
N MET A 1 5.59 17.75 25.64
CA MET A 1 5.88 17.31 24.27
C MET A 1 5.64 15.81 24.25
N HIS A 2 4.67 15.32 23.51
CA HIS A 2 4.52 13.87 23.29
C HIS A 2 5.63 13.47 22.32
N THR A 3 6.58 12.65 22.75
CA THR A 3 7.57 12.05 21.85
C THR A 3 6.84 11.01 21.00
N PHE A 4 6.93 11.15 19.68
CA PHE A 4 6.40 10.17 18.75
C PHE A 4 7.33 8.94 18.77
N GLU A 5 6.87 7.85 19.36
CA GLU A 5 7.61 6.58 19.47
C GLU A 5 6.79 5.48 18.78
N PRO A 6 7.01 5.23 17.49
CA PRO A 6 6.25 4.22 16.75
C PRO A 6 6.67 2.81 17.18
N GLN A 7 5.69 1.91 17.26
CA GLN A 7 5.94 0.47 17.38
C GLN A 7 6.48 -0.05 16.04
N ILE A 8 7.56 -0.84 16.10
CA ILE A 8 8.25 -1.39 14.92
C ILE A 8 8.08 -2.90 14.85
N ILE A 9 7.84 -3.41 13.64
CA ILE A 9 7.98 -4.82 13.29
C ILE A 9 9.26 -4.97 12.47
N GLU A 10 10.17 -5.79 12.96
CA GLU A 10 11.45 -6.05 12.29
C GLU A 10 11.21 -6.76 10.94
N GLY A 11 11.83 -6.25 9.89
CA GLY A 11 11.86 -6.85 8.56
C GLY A 11 13.26 -7.34 8.23
N THR A 12 14.13 -6.46 7.73
CA THR A 12 15.56 -6.78 7.60
C THR A 12 16.22 -6.79 8.98
N PRO A 13 16.91 -7.89 9.35
CA PRO A 13 17.50 -8.03 10.68
C PRO A 13 18.44 -6.89 11.05
N GLY A 14 18.20 -6.28 12.21
CA GLY A 14 19.02 -5.21 12.77
C GLY A 14 18.78 -3.82 12.18
N LEU A 15 17.94 -3.68 11.16
CA LEU A 15 17.58 -2.37 10.59
C LEU A 15 16.78 -1.55 11.61
N LYS A 16 17.21 -0.32 11.84
CA LYS A 16 16.55 0.63 12.73
C LYS A 16 15.75 1.67 11.94
N LEU A 17 14.73 2.25 12.58
CA LEU A 17 13.88 3.26 11.94
C LEU A 17 14.69 4.49 11.47
N GLU A 18 15.73 4.86 12.22
CA GLU A 18 16.59 5.97 11.88
C GLU A 18 17.38 5.76 10.59
N GLU A 19 17.55 4.52 10.16
CA GLU A 19 18.25 4.14 8.93
C GLU A 19 17.32 4.10 7.72
N ALA A 20 16.01 3.96 7.93
CA ALA A 20 15.02 4.03 6.85
C ALA A 20 14.99 5.43 6.24
N VAL A 21 14.98 5.50 4.93
CA VAL A 21 15.04 6.74 4.13
C VAL A 21 13.70 7.04 3.47
N HIS A 22 13.02 6.02 2.98
CA HIS A 22 11.72 6.13 2.32
C HIS A 22 10.58 5.70 3.24
N ILE A 23 9.39 6.19 2.95
CA ILE A 23 8.14 5.75 3.58
C ILE A 23 7.25 5.14 2.48
N MET A 24 6.67 3.98 2.73
CA MET A 24 5.66 3.37 1.87
C MET A 24 4.32 3.28 2.60
N LEU A 25 3.27 3.79 1.96
CA LEU A 25 1.88 3.82 2.45
C LEU A 25 1.00 2.98 1.51
N PRO A 26 0.95 1.65 1.68
CA PRO A 26 0.08 0.80 0.87
C PRO A 26 -1.39 1.08 1.20
N GLY A 27 -2.26 1.15 0.20
CA GLY A 27 -3.69 1.37 0.38
C GLY A 27 -4.39 0.27 1.20
N ARG A 28 -5.54 0.60 1.79
CA ARG A 28 -6.38 -0.33 2.57
C ARG A 28 -7.85 -0.28 2.15
N GLY A 29 -8.15 0.36 1.05
CA GLY A 29 -9.48 0.50 0.48
C GLY A 29 -9.94 1.95 0.40
N ARG A 30 -10.94 2.14 -0.44
CA ARG A 30 -11.61 3.42 -0.67
C ARG A 30 -12.87 3.53 0.18
N SER A 31 -13.44 4.75 0.23
CA SER A 31 -14.78 4.97 0.75
C SER A 31 -15.84 4.18 -0.04
N ALA A 32 -17.02 3.99 0.53
CA ALA A 32 -18.07 3.17 -0.05
C ALA A 32 -18.54 3.65 -1.43
N ASP A 33 -18.47 4.96 -1.70
CA ASP A 33 -18.78 5.57 -3.00
C ASP A 33 -17.63 5.46 -4.03
N GLY A 34 -16.44 5.07 -3.59
CA GLY A 34 -15.26 4.95 -4.43
C GLY A 34 -14.56 6.27 -4.74
N GLU A 35 -14.95 7.37 -4.11
CA GLU A 35 -14.42 8.72 -4.41
C GLU A 35 -13.45 9.24 -3.35
N GLY A 36 -13.27 8.51 -2.26
CA GLY A 36 -12.37 8.88 -1.16
C GLY A 36 -11.64 7.69 -0.55
N LEU A 37 -10.98 7.93 0.58
CA LEU A 37 -10.25 6.92 1.33
C LEU A 37 -11.15 6.25 2.38
N SER A 38 -10.91 4.97 2.64
CA SER A 38 -11.44 4.31 3.82
C SER A 38 -10.85 4.92 5.09
N ARG A 39 -11.55 4.77 6.23
CA ARG A 39 -11.05 5.25 7.52
C ARG A 39 -9.65 4.72 7.82
N GLN A 40 -9.42 3.44 7.56
CA GLN A 40 -8.13 2.81 7.80
C GLN A 40 -7.01 3.37 6.93
N THR A 41 -7.30 3.73 5.67
CA THR A 41 -6.32 4.40 4.80
C THR A 41 -6.06 5.82 5.30
N ILE A 42 -7.08 6.57 5.76
CA ILE A 42 -6.90 7.89 6.36
C ILE A 42 -5.98 7.82 7.58
N ASP A 43 -6.23 6.88 8.50
CA ASP A 43 -5.42 6.72 9.71
C ASP A 43 -3.95 6.40 9.35
N ARG A 44 -3.74 5.54 8.36
CA ARG A 44 -2.41 5.19 7.85
C ARG A 44 -1.68 6.37 7.25
N VAL A 45 -2.33 7.13 6.40
CA VAL A 45 -1.74 8.30 5.74
C VAL A 45 -1.43 9.40 6.76
N SER A 46 -2.33 9.64 7.72
CA SER A 46 -2.11 10.60 8.81
C SER A 46 -0.92 10.20 9.67
N TYR A 47 -0.81 8.92 10.02
CA TYR A 47 0.33 8.40 10.77
C TYR A 47 1.65 8.48 9.98
N GLY A 48 1.59 8.21 8.67
CA GLY A 48 2.73 8.40 7.76
C GLY A 48 3.21 9.85 7.67
N ALA A 49 2.29 10.82 7.69
CA ALA A 49 2.63 12.24 7.76
C ALA A 49 3.31 12.59 9.09
N GLU A 50 2.80 12.08 10.21
CA GLU A 50 3.42 12.28 11.52
C GLU A 50 4.82 11.66 11.58
N LEU A 51 4.99 10.44 11.04
CA LEU A 51 6.29 9.79 10.91
C LEU A 51 7.26 10.62 10.07
N TYR A 52 6.80 11.18 8.94
CA TYR A 52 7.63 12.03 8.08
C TYR A 52 8.20 13.23 8.85
N HIS A 53 7.35 13.93 9.63
CA HIS A 53 7.76 15.10 10.39
C HIS A 53 8.59 14.77 11.63
N SER A 54 8.21 13.73 12.38
CA SER A 54 8.82 13.39 13.67
C SER A 54 10.04 12.47 13.56
N GLY A 55 10.11 11.65 12.49
CA GLY A 55 11.14 10.64 12.27
C GLY A 55 12.35 11.13 11.48
N ASN A 56 12.56 12.45 11.33
CA ASN A 56 13.63 13.05 10.54
C ASN A 56 13.66 12.66 9.05
N PHE A 57 12.56 12.11 8.49
CA PHE A 57 12.51 11.73 7.09
C PHE A 57 12.64 12.94 6.16
N ALA A 58 12.16 14.11 6.56
CA ALA A 58 12.33 15.36 5.83
C ALA A 58 13.79 15.73 5.55
N GLN A 59 14.74 15.21 6.34
CA GLN A 59 16.19 15.51 6.23
C GLN A 59 16.94 14.47 5.39
N LYS A 60 16.30 13.34 5.01
CA LYS A 60 16.99 12.20 4.40
C LYS A 60 16.91 12.16 2.87
N SER A 61 16.30 13.14 2.23
CA SER A 61 16.10 13.18 0.78
C SER A 61 15.41 11.92 0.22
N GLY A 62 14.58 11.28 1.02
CA GLY A 62 13.76 10.14 0.65
C GLY A 62 12.41 10.57 0.10
N VAL A 63 11.61 9.60 -0.35
CA VAL A 63 10.26 9.82 -0.84
C VAL A 63 9.21 9.14 0.02
N VAL A 64 7.98 9.65 -0.03
CA VAL A 64 6.79 9.02 0.54
C VAL A 64 5.96 8.46 -0.61
N VAL A 65 5.90 7.15 -0.74
CA VAL A 65 5.15 6.48 -1.81
C VAL A 65 3.77 6.09 -1.31
N CYS A 66 2.73 6.68 -1.90
CA CYS A 66 1.35 6.23 -1.75
C CYS A 66 1.07 5.19 -2.82
N SER A 67 0.63 3.99 -2.44
CA SER A 67 0.40 2.92 -3.40
C SER A 67 -0.99 2.33 -3.23
N GLY A 68 -1.74 2.24 -4.33
CA GLY A 68 -3.05 1.62 -4.42
C GLY A 68 -3.99 2.32 -5.38
N TYR A 69 -4.70 1.50 -6.18
CA TYR A 69 -5.83 1.98 -6.96
C TYR A 69 -7.14 1.65 -6.26
N LYS A 70 -7.52 0.40 -6.29
CA LYS A 70 -8.73 -0.14 -5.68
C LYS A 70 -8.62 -1.65 -5.52
N THR A 71 -9.45 -2.22 -4.66
CA THR A 71 -9.57 -3.67 -4.62
C THR A 71 -10.39 -4.18 -5.83
N PRO A 72 -10.17 -5.41 -6.30
CA PRO A 72 -10.94 -5.98 -7.42
C PRO A 72 -12.44 -6.14 -7.14
N ALA A 73 -12.86 -6.06 -5.88
CA ALA A 73 -14.26 -6.10 -5.47
C ALA A 73 -14.97 -4.75 -5.60
N GLU A 74 -14.22 -3.65 -5.64
CA GLU A 74 -14.77 -2.30 -5.73
C GLU A 74 -15.12 -1.96 -7.17
N THR A 75 -16.40 -1.69 -7.40
CA THR A 75 -16.95 -1.37 -8.74
C THR A 75 -17.56 0.04 -8.81
N LEU A 76 -17.65 0.74 -7.67
CA LEU A 76 -18.27 2.05 -7.58
C LEU A 76 -17.27 3.17 -7.85
N GLY A 77 -17.81 4.31 -8.26
CA GLY A 77 -17.08 5.54 -8.56
C GLY A 77 -17.38 6.07 -9.96
N MET A 78 -17.20 7.37 -10.15
CA MET A 78 -17.27 8.02 -11.45
C MET A 78 -16.01 7.74 -12.26
N ASN A 79 -16.03 8.03 -13.56
CA ASN A 79 -14.84 7.97 -14.38
C ASN A 79 -14.03 9.27 -14.22
N HIS A 80 -12.77 9.13 -13.86
CA HIS A 80 -11.82 10.24 -13.72
C HIS A 80 -10.65 10.08 -14.68
N LEU A 81 -10.26 11.17 -15.35
CA LEU A 81 -9.00 11.26 -16.07
C LEU A 81 -7.98 11.87 -15.12
N ILE A 82 -6.98 11.12 -14.74
CA ILE A 82 -5.96 11.52 -13.75
C ILE A 82 -4.58 11.37 -14.37
N GLU A 83 -3.78 12.43 -14.25
CA GLU A 83 -2.38 12.45 -14.66
C GLU A 83 -1.51 11.80 -13.56
N ASP A 84 -0.59 10.92 -13.94
CA ASP A 84 0.40 10.34 -13.04
C ASP A 84 1.61 11.27 -12.81
N ASP A 85 2.61 10.78 -12.07
CA ASP A 85 3.80 11.56 -11.72
C ASP A 85 4.78 11.74 -12.91
N GLN A 86 4.53 11.04 -14.04
CA GLN A 86 5.28 11.18 -15.28
C GLN A 86 4.57 12.07 -16.32
N GLY A 87 3.38 12.59 -16.00
CA GLY A 87 2.57 13.42 -16.91
C GLY A 87 1.70 12.61 -17.87
N GLU A 88 1.56 11.30 -17.67
CA GLU A 88 0.68 10.46 -18.46
C GLU A 88 -0.72 10.41 -17.85
N SER A 89 -1.75 10.54 -18.67
CA SER A 89 -3.15 10.55 -18.24
C SER A 89 -3.81 9.19 -18.40
N PHE A 90 -4.47 8.73 -17.35
CA PHE A 90 -5.18 7.44 -17.31
C PHE A 90 -6.63 7.60 -16.86
N TRP A 91 -7.53 6.78 -17.42
CA TRP A 91 -8.91 6.69 -16.96
C TRP A 91 -9.04 5.71 -15.79
N PHE A 92 -9.65 6.19 -14.71
CA PHE A 92 -9.95 5.40 -13.51
C PHE A 92 -11.45 5.39 -13.22
N VAL A 93 -11.97 4.28 -12.70
CA VAL A 93 -13.31 4.20 -12.12
C VAL A 93 -13.20 4.47 -10.61
N GLY A 94 -13.70 5.64 -10.18
CA GLY A 94 -13.42 6.22 -8.88
C GLY A 94 -11.99 6.75 -8.76
N VAL A 95 -11.72 7.49 -7.69
CA VAL A 95 -10.41 8.08 -7.45
C VAL A 95 -9.44 7.02 -6.89
N PRO A 96 -8.23 6.85 -7.46
CA PRO A 96 -7.22 5.94 -6.89
C PRO A 96 -6.86 6.29 -5.45
N GLU A 97 -6.67 5.27 -4.58
CA GLU A 97 -6.26 5.48 -3.19
C GLU A 97 -5.00 6.32 -3.09
N ALA A 98 -3.99 6.02 -3.92
CA ALA A 98 -2.73 6.74 -3.95
C ALA A 98 -2.91 8.23 -4.26
N HIS A 99 -3.85 8.58 -5.15
CA HIS A 99 -4.15 9.98 -5.48
C HIS A 99 -4.76 10.73 -4.29
N SER A 100 -5.79 10.16 -3.67
CA SER A 100 -6.43 10.75 -2.49
C SER A 100 -5.48 10.78 -1.27
N ALA A 101 -4.60 9.78 -1.13
CA ALA A 101 -3.60 9.73 -0.07
C ALA A 101 -2.55 10.86 -0.24
N ARG A 102 -2.08 11.10 -1.46
CA ARG A 102 -1.18 12.25 -1.76
C ARG A 102 -1.83 13.56 -1.35
N ASP A 103 -3.10 13.78 -1.68
CA ASP A 103 -3.80 15.01 -1.31
C ASP A 103 -3.92 15.19 0.22
N LEU A 104 -4.09 14.09 0.95
CA LEU A 104 -4.10 14.13 2.40
C LEU A 104 -2.71 14.45 2.98
N LEU A 105 -1.64 13.87 2.42
CA LEU A 105 -0.25 14.18 2.82
C LEU A 105 0.09 15.66 2.59
N VAL A 106 -0.27 16.22 1.43
CA VAL A 106 -0.07 17.64 1.13
C VAL A 106 -0.81 18.53 2.12
N ARG A 107 -2.07 18.21 2.45
CA ARG A 107 -2.82 18.91 3.51
C ARG A 107 -2.19 18.76 4.90
N SER A 108 -1.43 17.70 5.12
CA SER A 108 -0.65 17.46 6.35
C SER A 108 0.76 18.06 6.29
N ALA A 109 1.01 18.98 5.35
CA ALA A 109 2.27 19.70 5.16
C ALA A 109 3.48 18.82 4.77
N VAL A 110 3.26 17.64 4.22
CA VAL A 110 4.32 16.88 3.53
C VAL A 110 4.56 17.53 2.17
N PRO A 111 5.80 17.90 1.80
CA PRO A 111 6.09 18.54 0.53
C PRO A 111 5.67 17.67 -0.66
N GLU A 112 5.06 18.29 -1.67
CA GLU A 112 4.53 17.56 -2.81
C GLU A 112 5.61 16.87 -3.64
N ASP A 113 6.76 17.50 -3.77
CA ASP A 113 7.90 17.00 -4.54
C ASP A 113 8.56 15.73 -3.99
N VAL A 114 8.29 15.38 -2.72
CA VAL A 114 8.74 14.11 -2.12
C VAL A 114 7.67 13.01 -2.17
N ILE A 115 6.44 13.31 -2.62
CA ILE A 115 5.37 12.31 -2.69
C ILE A 115 5.36 11.65 -4.07
N ARG A 116 5.19 10.33 -4.09
CA ARG A 116 5.03 9.53 -5.32
C ARG A 116 3.73 8.71 -5.25
N ARG A 117 3.09 8.51 -6.41
CA ARG A 117 1.79 7.83 -6.52
C ARG A 117 1.89 6.59 -7.40
N GLU A 118 1.79 5.43 -6.81
CA GLU A 118 1.53 4.20 -7.56
C GLU A 118 0.02 3.96 -7.61
N MET A 119 -0.62 4.14 -8.78
CA MET A 119 -2.08 4.19 -8.95
C MET A 119 -2.66 3.01 -9.74
N LYS A 120 -1.88 1.98 -10.06
CA LYS A 120 -2.31 0.90 -10.97
C LYS A 120 -2.54 -0.44 -10.25
N SER A 121 -2.03 -0.58 -9.03
CA SER A 121 -2.13 -1.81 -8.25
C SER A 121 -3.55 -2.12 -7.79
N ILE A 122 -3.87 -3.41 -7.69
CA ILE A 122 -5.20 -3.90 -7.33
C ILE A 122 -5.24 -4.69 -6.03
N ASP A 123 -4.08 -4.98 -5.44
CA ASP A 123 -3.95 -5.66 -4.15
C ASP A 123 -2.59 -5.37 -3.51
N THR A 124 -2.38 -5.88 -2.29
CA THR A 124 -1.15 -5.61 -1.54
C THR A 124 0.10 -6.13 -2.24
N VAL A 125 0.04 -7.27 -2.95
CA VAL A 125 1.22 -7.80 -3.66
C VAL A 125 1.59 -6.87 -4.80
N THR A 126 0.60 -6.46 -5.60
CA THR A 126 0.83 -5.55 -6.72
C THR A 126 1.22 -4.14 -6.27
N ASN A 127 0.78 -3.68 -5.07
CA ASN A 127 1.31 -2.46 -4.47
C ASN A 127 2.84 -2.52 -4.34
N PHE A 128 3.35 -3.62 -3.78
CA PHE A 128 4.79 -3.78 -3.56
C PHE A 128 5.57 -3.93 -4.85
N THR A 129 5.11 -4.81 -5.76
CA THR A 129 5.83 -5.05 -7.01
C THR A 129 5.88 -3.81 -7.89
N ARG A 130 4.76 -3.08 -8.02
CA ARG A 130 4.74 -1.85 -8.82
C ARG A 130 5.55 -0.74 -8.19
N THR A 131 5.41 -0.52 -6.86
CA THR A 131 6.21 0.50 -6.17
C THR A 131 7.70 0.28 -6.35
N GLU A 132 8.18 -0.98 -6.28
CA GLU A 132 9.59 -1.30 -6.43
C GLU A 132 10.07 -1.25 -7.88
N TYR A 133 9.33 -1.84 -8.82
CA TYR A 133 9.80 -2.09 -10.18
C TYR A 133 9.30 -1.07 -11.23
N GLU A 134 8.46 -0.11 -10.84
CA GLU A 134 8.16 1.10 -11.60
C GLU A 134 8.94 2.31 -11.03
N ASP A 135 9.99 2.08 -10.26
CA ASP A 135 10.97 3.04 -9.73
C ASP A 135 10.36 4.21 -8.92
N HIS A 136 9.24 3.95 -8.18
CA HIS A 136 8.60 5.01 -7.37
C HIS A 136 9.49 5.50 -6.22
N PHE A 137 10.50 4.75 -5.81
CA PHE A 137 11.50 5.21 -4.84
C PHE A 137 12.62 6.01 -5.49
N GLY A 138 12.75 6.00 -6.83
CA GLY A 138 13.81 6.57 -7.63
C GLY A 138 14.63 5.50 -8.35
N GLU A 139 15.09 5.84 -9.54
CA GLU A 139 15.92 4.95 -10.35
C GLU A 139 17.22 4.61 -9.59
N ASP A 140 17.56 3.33 -9.53
CA ASP A 140 18.72 2.80 -8.81
C ASP A 140 18.81 3.14 -7.31
N ASP A 141 17.73 3.66 -6.70
CA ASP A 141 17.69 3.93 -5.27
C ASP A 141 17.25 2.69 -4.49
N HIS A 142 18.18 2.05 -3.80
CA HIS A 142 17.94 0.86 -2.98
C HIS A 142 18.01 1.13 -1.47
N ARG A 143 17.95 2.40 -1.05
CA ARG A 143 17.96 2.77 0.38
C ARG A 143 16.75 2.20 1.13
N PRO A 144 16.88 1.96 2.45
CA PRO A 144 15.85 1.28 3.24
C PRO A 144 14.50 2.02 3.29
N VAL A 145 13.40 1.25 3.41
CA VAL A 145 12.02 1.75 3.46
C VAL A 145 11.31 1.38 4.76
N ALA A 146 10.57 2.34 5.32
CA ALA A 146 9.59 2.12 6.39
C ALA A 146 8.20 1.89 5.77
N ILE A 147 7.62 0.71 5.99
CA ILE A 147 6.29 0.33 5.53
C ILE A 147 5.29 0.62 6.64
N VAL A 148 4.34 1.51 6.40
CA VAL A 148 3.40 1.98 7.42
C VAL A 148 2.03 1.33 7.21
N ALA A 149 1.57 0.54 8.18
CA ALA A 149 0.26 -0.11 8.11
C ALA A 149 -0.24 -0.56 9.50
N GLN A 150 -1.52 -0.92 9.60
CA GLN A 150 -2.09 -1.57 10.77
C GLN A 150 -1.43 -2.94 11.01
N GLU A 151 -1.27 -3.33 12.27
CA GLU A 151 -0.47 -4.49 12.70
C GLU A 151 -0.79 -5.77 11.93
N SER A 152 -2.05 -6.18 11.91
CA SER A 152 -2.49 -7.41 11.25
C SER A 152 -2.17 -7.47 9.75
N HIS A 153 -2.22 -6.32 9.08
CA HIS A 153 -1.87 -6.20 7.67
C HIS A 153 -0.36 -6.14 7.47
N LEU A 154 0.33 -5.43 8.36
CA LEU A 154 1.77 -5.22 8.33
C LEU A 154 2.54 -6.53 8.53
N GLU A 155 2.13 -7.39 9.48
CA GLU A 155 2.73 -8.70 9.69
C GLU A 155 2.82 -9.52 8.39
N ARG A 156 1.74 -9.58 7.61
CA ARG A 156 1.72 -10.27 6.33
C ARG A 156 2.61 -9.59 5.28
N MET A 157 2.65 -8.25 5.26
CA MET A 157 3.53 -7.51 4.35
C MET A 157 4.99 -7.81 4.64
N ILE A 158 5.39 -7.76 5.90
CA ILE A 158 6.77 -7.96 6.35
C ILE A 158 7.23 -9.42 6.19
N SER A 159 6.38 -10.40 6.54
CA SER A 159 6.77 -11.80 6.56
C SER A 159 6.64 -12.51 5.20
N GLU A 160 5.69 -12.10 4.35
CA GLU A 160 5.37 -12.85 3.12
C GLU A 160 5.57 -12.07 1.83
N ILE A 161 5.33 -10.75 1.84
CA ILE A 161 5.32 -9.96 0.60
C ILE A 161 6.68 -9.30 0.38
N ALA A 162 7.13 -8.47 1.31
CA ALA A 162 8.36 -7.71 1.18
C ALA A 162 9.59 -8.57 0.85
N PRO A 163 9.82 -9.76 1.50
CA PRO A 163 10.99 -10.59 1.21
C PRO A 163 11.05 -11.14 -0.23
N ARG A 164 9.92 -11.10 -0.94
CA ARG A 164 9.78 -11.67 -2.30
C ARG A 164 9.64 -10.61 -3.38
N THR A 165 9.44 -9.35 -2.98
CA THR A 165 9.12 -8.27 -3.90
C THR A 165 10.05 -7.07 -3.80
N LEU A 166 10.64 -6.79 -2.64
CA LEU A 166 11.53 -5.66 -2.47
C LEU A 166 13.00 -6.04 -2.70
N ARG A 167 13.75 -5.15 -3.35
CA ARG A 167 15.20 -5.22 -3.58
C ARG A 167 16.00 -4.39 -2.58
N ARG A 168 15.34 -3.94 -1.51
CA ARG A 168 15.89 -3.05 -0.48
C ARG A 168 15.59 -3.54 0.91
N ASP A 169 16.34 -3.06 1.89
CA ASP A 169 16.05 -3.29 3.28
C ASP A 169 14.75 -2.60 3.70
N TYR A 170 14.01 -3.23 4.61
CA TYR A 170 12.69 -2.74 5.03
C TYR A 170 12.40 -3.08 6.48
N LEU A 171 11.55 -2.27 7.08
CA LEU A 171 10.91 -2.52 8.39
C LEU A 171 9.45 -2.08 8.35
N GLY A 172 8.68 -2.55 9.32
CA GLY A 172 7.28 -2.18 9.49
C GLY A 172 7.09 -1.14 10.59
N VAL A 173 6.25 -0.14 10.33
CA VAL A 173 5.79 0.84 11.32
C VAL A 173 4.32 0.62 11.57
N VAL A 174 3.96 0.29 12.82
CA VAL A 174 2.58 -0.07 13.20
C VAL A 174 1.73 1.17 13.38
N VAL A 175 0.66 1.24 12.61
CA VAL A 175 -0.41 2.22 12.83
C VAL A 175 -1.35 1.67 13.90
N PRO A 176 -1.64 2.41 14.99
CA PRO A 176 -2.63 2.00 15.98
C PRO A 176 -4.00 1.74 15.34
N GLU A 177 -4.61 0.61 15.65
CA GLU A 177 -5.96 0.32 15.16
C GLU A 177 -6.98 1.20 15.87
N THR A 178 -7.73 2.00 15.09
CA THR A 178 -8.86 2.78 15.58
C THR A 178 -10.15 2.09 15.14
N GLY A 179 -10.82 1.39 16.04
CA GLY A 179 -12.09 0.71 15.76
C GLY A 179 -12.01 -0.82 15.74
N GLU A 180 -12.91 -1.48 15.01
CA GLU A 180 -12.96 -2.93 14.95
C GLU A 180 -11.67 -3.53 14.33
N LYS A 181 -11.11 -4.52 15.02
CA LYS A 181 -9.95 -5.27 14.50
C LYS A 181 -10.34 -5.92 13.18
N ASN A 182 -9.86 -5.33 12.11
CA ASN A 182 -9.99 -5.93 10.80
C ASN A 182 -9.01 -7.08 10.72
N VAL A 183 -9.51 -8.27 11.00
CA VAL A 183 -8.72 -9.49 10.89
C VAL A 183 -8.38 -9.67 9.42
N ASP A 184 -7.14 -9.38 9.06
CA ASP A 184 -6.59 -9.77 7.77
C ASP A 184 -6.57 -11.30 7.77
N GLY A 185 -7.66 -11.87 7.28
CA GLY A 185 -7.96 -13.27 7.53
C GLY A 185 -6.98 -14.19 6.79
N ARG A 186 -6.95 -15.45 7.21
CA ARG A 186 -6.20 -16.53 6.55
C ARG A 186 -6.36 -16.54 5.03
N ALA A 187 -7.50 -16.05 4.52
CA ALA A 187 -7.76 -15.91 3.09
C ALA A 187 -6.79 -14.94 2.40
N ALA A 188 -6.49 -13.78 2.98
CA ALA A 188 -5.56 -12.81 2.40
C ALA A 188 -4.12 -13.37 2.34
N LEU A 189 -3.72 -14.14 3.35
CA LEU A 189 -2.43 -14.82 3.36
C LEU A 189 -2.35 -15.87 2.23
N VAL A 190 -3.40 -16.67 2.05
CA VAL A 190 -3.46 -17.67 0.97
C VAL A 190 -3.41 -17.00 -0.39
N VAL A 191 -4.17 -15.93 -0.60
CA VAL A 191 -4.15 -15.12 -1.84
C VAL A 191 -2.73 -14.63 -2.12
N SER A 192 -2.04 -14.03 -1.15
CA SER A 192 -0.66 -13.55 -1.32
C SER A 192 0.29 -14.68 -1.69
N LYS A 193 0.21 -15.84 -1.02
CA LYS A 193 1.04 -17.01 -1.33
C LYS A 193 0.82 -17.55 -2.74
N LEU A 194 -0.44 -17.56 -3.22
CA LEU A 194 -0.75 -17.99 -4.58
C LEU A 194 -0.19 -17.03 -5.64
N ILE A 195 -0.30 -15.73 -5.41
CA ILE A 195 0.25 -14.72 -6.33
C ILE A 195 1.77 -14.80 -6.36
N LEU A 196 2.40 -14.95 -5.19
CA LEU A 196 3.85 -14.95 -5.01
C LEU A 196 4.53 -16.31 -5.24
N ALA A 197 3.80 -17.36 -5.62
CA ALA A 197 4.38 -18.70 -5.79
C ALA A 197 5.56 -18.68 -6.79
N GLY A 198 6.78 -19.02 -6.33
CA GLY A 198 8.01 -19.00 -7.13
C GLY A 198 8.56 -17.61 -7.47
N ILE A 199 7.96 -16.52 -6.97
CA ILE A 199 8.47 -15.16 -7.11
C ILE A 199 9.60 -14.94 -6.11
N LYS A 200 10.65 -14.28 -6.55
CA LYS A 200 11.78 -13.78 -5.76
C LYS A 200 12.06 -12.34 -6.20
N PRO A 201 12.76 -11.53 -5.40
CA PRO A 201 13.34 -10.28 -5.90
C PRO A 201 14.13 -10.55 -7.19
N ASP A 202 14.07 -9.63 -8.13
CA ASP A 202 14.71 -9.74 -9.46
C ASP A 202 14.16 -10.85 -10.39
N SER A 203 13.01 -11.44 -10.04
CA SER A 203 12.32 -12.32 -11.00
C SER A 203 11.99 -11.56 -12.28
N PRO A 204 12.28 -12.11 -13.47
CA PRO A 204 11.93 -11.46 -14.73
C PRO A 204 10.41 -11.29 -14.81
N ASP A 205 9.98 -10.17 -15.41
CA ASP A 205 8.56 -9.83 -15.63
C ASP A 205 7.68 -9.85 -14.36
N ILE A 206 8.28 -9.54 -13.20
CA ILE A 206 7.61 -9.65 -11.90
C ILE A 206 6.28 -8.89 -11.87
N ILE A 207 6.21 -7.68 -12.44
CA ILE A 207 4.96 -6.89 -12.52
C ILE A 207 3.91 -7.66 -13.32
N GLU A 208 4.24 -8.10 -14.54
CA GLU A 208 3.29 -8.79 -15.40
C GLU A 208 2.78 -10.10 -14.77
N VAL A 209 3.71 -10.87 -14.19
CA VAL A 209 3.39 -12.16 -13.57
C VAL A 209 2.50 -11.96 -12.34
N THR A 210 2.82 -11.01 -11.46
CA THR A 210 2.02 -10.74 -10.26
C THR A 210 0.66 -10.16 -10.61
N ASP A 211 0.56 -9.22 -11.53
CA ASP A 211 -0.71 -8.65 -12.00
C ASP A 211 -1.62 -9.72 -12.62
N ARG A 212 -1.09 -10.55 -13.52
CA ARG A 212 -1.86 -11.62 -14.15
C ARG A 212 -2.37 -12.63 -13.12
N ARG A 213 -1.55 -13.00 -12.14
CA ARG A 213 -1.95 -13.92 -11.06
C ARG A 213 -2.95 -13.27 -10.11
N ALA A 214 -2.74 -12.01 -9.72
CA ALA A 214 -3.67 -11.26 -8.88
C ALA A 214 -5.06 -11.22 -9.51
N ARG A 215 -5.17 -10.82 -10.79
CA ARG A 215 -6.45 -10.80 -11.52
C ARG A 215 -7.14 -12.17 -11.54
N ARG A 216 -6.40 -13.26 -11.77
CA ARG A 216 -6.95 -14.62 -11.78
C ARG A 216 -7.44 -15.07 -10.42
N VAL A 217 -6.65 -14.88 -9.38
CA VAL A 217 -6.99 -15.27 -8.00
C VAL A 217 -8.22 -14.49 -7.55
N TRP A 218 -8.24 -13.18 -7.75
CA TRP A 218 -9.39 -12.34 -7.38
C TRP A 218 -10.65 -12.64 -8.19
N ALA A 219 -10.54 -13.01 -9.47
CA ALA A 219 -11.67 -13.48 -10.24
C ALA A 219 -12.27 -14.75 -9.63
N GLY A 220 -11.42 -15.69 -9.19
CA GLY A 220 -11.86 -16.91 -8.48
C GLY A 220 -12.51 -16.62 -7.13
N VAL A 221 -11.94 -15.71 -6.33
CA VAL A 221 -12.50 -15.27 -5.04
C VAL A 221 -13.88 -14.64 -5.25
N ASN A 222 -14.01 -13.73 -6.20
CA ASN A 222 -15.28 -13.06 -6.52
C ASN A 222 -16.35 -14.05 -6.99
N LEU A 223 -15.99 -15.03 -7.81
CA LEU A 223 -16.90 -16.08 -8.24
C LEU A 223 -17.38 -16.94 -7.07
N ALA A 224 -16.45 -17.38 -6.20
CA ALA A 224 -16.79 -18.18 -5.03
C ALA A 224 -17.70 -17.42 -4.06
N THR A 225 -17.49 -16.11 -3.90
CA THR A 225 -18.31 -15.24 -3.04
C THR A 225 -19.73 -15.10 -3.61
N LYS A 226 -19.87 -14.90 -4.92
CA LYS A 226 -21.19 -14.85 -5.60
C LYS A 226 -21.96 -16.17 -5.46
N LEU A 227 -21.27 -17.30 -5.58
CA LEU A 227 -21.90 -18.63 -5.47
C LEU A 227 -22.38 -18.94 -4.06
N LYS A 228 -21.69 -18.43 -3.02
CA LYS A 228 -22.08 -18.66 -1.62
C LYS A 228 -23.29 -17.84 -1.15
N LYS A 229 -23.84 -16.92 -1.97
CA LYS A 229 -24.95 -16.03 -1.59
C LYS A 229 -24.78 -15.35 -0.21
N GLY A 230 -23.55 -15.14 0.23
CA GLY A 230 -23.24 -14.36 1.41
C GLY A 230 -22.90 -12.90 1.03
N PRO A 231 -23.06 -11.96 1.93
CA PRO A 231 -22.71 -10.57 1.63
C PRO A 231 -21.27 -10.53 1.14
N ALA A 232 -21.09 -9.96 -0.04
CA ALA A 232 -19.79 -9.56 -0.49
C ALA A 232 -19.10 -8.78 0.65
N TYR A 233 -17.80 -8.77 0.66
CA TYR A 233 -16.93 -7.95 1.51
C TYR A 233 -17.33 -6.46 1.42
N ASN A 234 -18.50 -6.12 1.88
CA ASN A 234 -19.02 -4.77 1.97
C ASN A 234 -20.02 -4.73 3.09
N THR A 235 -19.48 -4.68 4.21
CA THR A 235 -20.12 -4.14 5.38
C THR A 235 -19.00 -3.46 6.13
N GLU A 236 -19.01 -2.22 6.29
CA GLU A 236 -19.99 -1.18 6.64
C GLU A 236 -19.27 0.15 6.50
N ALA A 237 -19.76 0.96 5.88
CA ALA A 237 -20.69 2.03 5.91
C ALA A 237 -21.63 2.00 7.12
N ALA A 238 -21.25 2.67 8.19
CA ALA A 238 -22.08 3.47 9.10
C ALA A 238 -21.14 4.27 9.98
#